data_bdb7a682c2027be380c8acb5b0edbe75
#
_entry.id   bdb7a682c2027be380c8acb5b0edbe75
#
_cell.length_a   1.000
_cell.length_b   1.000
_cell.length_c   1.000
_cell.angle_alpha   90.00
_cell.angle_beta   90.00
_cell.angle_gamma   90.00
#
_symmetry.space_group_name_H-M   'P 1'
#
loop_
_entity.id
_entity.type
_entity.pdbx_description
1 polymer ?
#
loop_
_entity_poly.entity_id
_entity_poly.type
_entity_poly.pdbx_seq_one_letter_code
_entity_poly.pdbx_strand_id
1 'polypeptide(L)'
;INEYKTIESILEHAENTGNKRVKNGLLNGRDLVFLSKELVTIDCEVPIEFHFEEFVRKEMDVKNLANMFQDLEMYSLIPRLNSLEENEPMDLKTPEKNYQIIRSMKELKVLIDDICGASLISFDLETTSVKALEADIVGISFSFSSNSGFYIPVEFPEKSQEIDMSLDDILDCLKPVFEDSKISFCGQNIKYDALVLSRY
;
A
#
# COMPACT_ATOMS: atom_id res chain seq x y z
N ILE A 1 -34.69 -11.10 -3.74
CA ILE A 1 -34.12 -12.47 -3.82
C ILE A 1 -34.99 -13.44 -3.00
N ASN A 2 -35.33 -13.13 -1.77
CA ASN A 2 -36.11 -14.03 -0.90
C ASN A 2 -37.52 -14.35 -1.45
N GLU A 3 -38.13 -13.45 -2.19
CA GLU A 3 -39.48 -13.58 -2.77
C GLU A 3 -39.45 -14.36 -4.09
N TYR A 4 -38.51 -14.05 -4.99
CA TYR A 4 -38.46 -14.59 -6.36
C TYR A 4 -37.49 -15.77 -6.53
N LYS A 5 -36.62 -16.04 -5.57
CA LYS A 5 -35.66 -17.16 -5.46
C LYS A 5 -34.61 -17.26 -6.57
N THR A 6 -34.97 -16.98 -7.83
CA THR A 6 -34.05 -17.07 -8.99
C THR A 6 -33.93 -15.74 -9.73
N ILE A 7 -32.82 -15.53 -10.42
CA ILE A 7 -32.56 -14.33 -11.22
C ILE A 7 -33.57 -14.21 -12.36
N GLU A 8 -33.91 -15.32 -12.99
CA GLU A 8 -34.88 -15.39 -14.08
C GLU A 8 -36.24 -14.91 -13.59
N SER A 9 -36.71 -15.41 -12.45
CA SER A 9 -37.99 -14.98 -11.86
C SER A 9 -38.00 -13.50 -11.45
N ILE A 10 -36.84 -12.96 -10.95
CA ILE A 10 -36.71 -11.55 -10.67
C ILE A 10 -36.85 -10.69 -11.96
N LEU A 11 -36.23 -11.13 -13.04
CA LEU A 11 -36.29 -10.42 -14.32
C LEU A 11 -37.67 -10.46 -14.95
N GLU A 12 -38.39 -11.56 -14.82
CA GLU A 12 -39.78 -11.69 -15.28
C GLU A 12 -40.74 -10.73 -14.55
N HIS A 13 -40.47 -10.50 -13.26
CA HIS A 13 -41.25 -9.62 -12.39
C HIS A 13 -40.66 -8.21 -12.21
N ALA A 14 -39.66 -7.85 -13.01
CA ALA A 14 -38.94 -6.57 -12.89
C ALA A 14 -39.90 -5.36 -12.97
N GLU A 15 -40.98 -5.45 -13.76
CA GLU A 15 -42.02 -4.42 -13.88
C GLU A 15 -42.76 -4.15 -12.55
N ASN A 16 -42.88 -5.17 -11.68
CA ASN A 16 -43.61 -5.12 -10.43
C ASN A 16 -42.78 -4.54 -9.28
N THR A 17 -41.49 -4.24 -9.54
CA THR A 17 -40.59 -3.71 -8.50
C THR A 17 -40.95 -2.27 -8.15
N GLY A 18 -41.29 -2.02 -6.88
CA GLY A 18 -41.70 -0.69 -6.40
C GLY A 18 -40.57 0.37 -6.43
N ASN A 19 -39.31 -0.04 -6.43
CA ASN A 19 -38.18 0.86 -6.51
C ASN A 19 -37.79 1.14 -7.97
N LYS A 20 -38.04 2.37 -8.44
CA LYS A 20 -37.79 2.80 -9.84
C LYS A 20 -36.34 2.59 -10.30
N ARG A 21 -35.34 2.77 -9.42
CA ARG A 21 -33.92 2.56 -9.75
C ARG A 21 -33.62 1.08 -9.97
N VAL A 22 -34.14 0.21 -9.12
CA VAL A 22 -33.98 -1.25 -9.23
C VAL A 22 -34.70 -1.76 -10.47
N LYS A 23 -35.96 -1.32 -10.69
CA LYS A 23 -36.70 -1.65 -11.91
C LYS A 23 -35.95 -1.32 -13.20
N ASN A 24 -35.49 -0.07 -13.31
CA ASN A 24 -34.73 0.37 -14.50
C ASN A 24 -33.41 -0.42 -14.64
N GLY A 25 -32.71 -0.71 -13.54
CA GLY A 25 -31.49 -1.53 -13.55
C GLY A 25 -31.73 -2.95 -14.05
N LEU A 26 -32.83 -3.60 -13.63
CA LEU A 26 -33.20 -4.93 -14.07
C LEU A 26 -33.64 -4.98 -15.56
N LEU A 27 -34.43 -4.00 -16.01
CA LEU A 27 -34.90 -3.94 -17.39
C LEU A 27 -33.78 -3.64 -18.38
N ASN A 28 -32.89 -2.71 -18.05
CA ASN A 28 -31.80 -2.28 -18.94
C ASN A 28 -30.51 -3.12 -18.80
N GLY A 29 -30.36 -3.84 -17.69
CA GLY A 29 -29.16 -4.60 -17.37
C GLY A 29 -29.31 -6.12 -17.51
N ARG A 30 -30.30 -6.61 -18.27
CA ARG A 30 -30.61 -8.05 -18.36
C ARG A 30 -29.40 -8.89 -18.77
N ASP A 31 -28.69 -8.48 -19.80
CA ASP A 31 -27.52 -9.22 -20.30
C ASP A 31 -26.36 -9.21 -19.28
N LEU A 32 -26.17 -8.09 -18.59
CA LEU A 32 -25.17 -7.99 -17.52
C LEU A 32 -25.48 -8.88 -16.31
N VAL A 33 -26.77 -9.10 -16.02
CA VAL A 33 -27.19 -9.98 -14.93
C VAL A 33 -26.85 -11.44 -15.28
N PHE A 34 -27.08 -11.88 -16.50
CA PHE A 34 -26.73 -13.22 -16.95
C PHE A 34 -25.23 -13.42 -17.04
N LEU A 35 -24.50 -12.45 -17.59
CA LEU A 35 -23.03 -12.46 -17.59
C LEU A 35 -22.46 -12.55 -16.15
N SER A 36 -23.02 -11.77 -15.23
CA SER A 36 -22.61 -11.83 -13.82
C SER A 36 -22.89 -13.20 -13.20
N LYS A 37 -24.03 -13.83 -13.54
CA LYS A 37 -24.34 -15.18 -13.07
C LYS A 37 -23.34 -16.20 -13.61
N GLU A 38 -22.99 -16.12 -14.89
CA GLU A 38 -22.00 -16.99 -15.51
C GLU A 38 -20.64 -16.84 -14.82
N LEU A 39 -20.17 -15.60 -14.64
CA LEU A 39 -18.86 -15.30 -14.03
C LEU A 39 -18.73 -15.71 -12.57
N VAL A 40 -19.83 -15.72 -11.80
CA VAL A 40 -19.79 -16.15 -10.37
C VAL A 40 -20.13 -17.64 -10.20
N THR A 41 -20.55 -18.33 -11.26
CA THR A 41 -20.83 -19.77 -11.19
C THR A 41 -19.54 -20.53 -11.30
N ILE A 42 -19.25 -21.34 -10.29
CA ILE A 42 -18.05 -22.18 -10.24
C ILE A 42 -18.17 -23.25 -11.33
N ASP A 43 -17.16 -23.32 -12.20
CA ASP A 43 -17.03 -24.40 -13.17
C ASP A 43 -16.45 -25.63 -12.44
N CYS A 44 -17.24 -26.70 -12.38
CA CYS A 44 -16.86 -27.96 -11.76
C CYS A 44 -16.29 -28.98 -12.77
N GLU A 45 -16.31 -28.65 -14.06
CA GLU A 45 -15.87 -29.53 -15.14
C GLU A 45 -14.53 -29.08 -15.76
N VAL A 46 -13.77 -28.23 -15.04
CA VAL A 46 -12.47 -27.78 -15.51
C VAL A 46 -11.56 -28.99 -15.74
N PRO A 47 -10.96 -29.13 -16.95
CA PRO A 47 -10.15 -30.28 -17.31
C PRO A 47 -8.75 -30.21 -16.63
N ILE A 48 -8.71 -30.45 -15.32
CA ILE A 48 -7.48 -30.54 -14.55
C ILE A 48 -7.19 -32.01 -14.22
N GLU A 49 -5.96 -32.42 -14.43
CA GLU A 49 -5.49 -33.69 -13.92
C GLU A 49 -5.07 -33.50 -12.46
N PHE A 50 -5.58 -34.32 -11.57
CA PHE A 50 -5.17 -34.31 -10.16
C PHE A 50 -5.07 -35.75 -9.63
N HIS A 51 -4.12 -35.93 -8.72
CA HIS A 51 -3.87 -37.19 -8.05
C HIS A 51 -4.00 -36.98 -6.55
N PHE A 52 -4.88 -37.73 -5.89
CA PHE A 52 -5.12 -37.56 -4.45
C PHE A 52 -3.86 -37.78 -3.61
N GLU A 53 -2.91 -38.57 -4.09
CA GLU A 53 -1.63 -38.83 -3.46
C GLU A 53 -0.77 -37.58 -3.36
N GLU A 54 -0.95 -36.58 -4.23
CA GLU A 54 -0.24 -35.33 -4.22
C GLU A 54 -0.76 -34.35 -3.15
N PHE A 55 -1.98 -34.56 -2.66
CA PHE A 55 -2.58 -33.75 -1.59
C PHE A 55 -2.15 -34.17 -0.19
N VAL A 56 -1.33 -35.22 -0.07
CA VAL A 56 -0.76 -35.62 1.22
C VAL A 56 0.18 -34.54 1.73
N ARG A 57 -0.08 -34.01 2.92
CA ARG A 57 0.80 -33.02 3.57
C ARG A 57 2.19 -33.64 3.77
N LYS A 58 3.17 -33.06 3.12
CA LYS A 58 4.60 -33.40 3.29
C LYS A 58 5.18 -32.59 4.46
N GLU A 59 6.33 -33.02 4.96
CA GLU A 59 7.11 -32.20 5.89
C GLU A 59 7.51 -30.90 5.21
N MET A 60 7.55 -29.84 5.99
CA MET A 60 7.88 -28.50 5.49
C MET A 60 9.38 -28.40 5.26
N ASP A 61 9.78 -28.00 4.07
CA ASP A 61 11.16 -27.61 3.79
C ASP A 61 11.39 -26.16 4.30
N VAL A 62 11.66 -26.06 5.60
CA VAL A 62 11.78 -24.78 6.30
C VAL A 62 12.92 -23.94 5.71
N LYS A 63 14.03 -24.56 5.33
CA LYS A 63 15.17 -23.85 4.76
C LYS A 63 14.85 -23.21 3.42
N ASN A 64 14.21 -23.96 2.52
CA ASN A 64 13.82 -23.41 1.22
C ASN A 64 12.72 -22.36 1.37
N LEU A 65 11.75 -22.57 2.26
CA LEU A 65 10.70 -21.60 2.54
C LEU A 65 11.26 -20.29 3.14
N ALA A 66 12.26 -20.37 4.00
CA ALA A 66 12.92 -19.18 4.55
C ALA A 66 13.67 -18.38 3.47
N ASN A 67 14.36 -19.07 2.56
CA ASN A 67 14.99 -18.42 1.41
C ASN A 67 13.94 -17.72 0.52
N MET A 68 12.82 -18.40 0.23
CA MET A 68 11.72 -17.80 -0.53
C MET A 68 11.14 -16.56 0.18
N PHE A 69 10.96 -16.59 1.49
CA PHE A 69 10.51 -15.43 2.24
C PHE A 69 11.52 -14.28 2.20
N GLN A 70 12.81 -14.58 2.17
CA GLN A 70 13.85 -13.58 2.01
C GLN A 70 13.82 -12.96 0.61
N ASP A 71 13.72 -13.79 -0.44
CA ASP A 71 13.67 -13.34 -1.84
C ASP A 71 12.42 -12.49 -2.12
N LEU A 72 11.31 -12.79 -1.43
CA LEU A 72 10.05 -12.05 -1.52
C LEU A 72 9.94 -10.91 -0.50
N GLU A 73 11.02 -10.61 0.25
CA GLU A 73 11.07 -9.58 1.30
C GLU A 73 10.02 -9.75 2.42
N MET A 74 9.53 -10.98 2.63
CA MET A 74 8.55 -11.33 3.66
C MET A 74 9.22 -11.61 5.03
N TYR A 75 10.10 -10.73 5.46
CA TYR A 75 10.95 -10.91 6.66
C TYR A 75 10.16 -11.17 7.95
N SER A 76 8.94 -10.63 8.06
CA SER A 76 8.08 -10.84 9.23
C SER A 76 7.59 -12.29 9.42
N LEU A 77 7.68 -13.12 8.38
CA LEU A 77 7.28 -14.53 8.43
C LEU A 77 8.41 -15.45 8.87
N ILE A 78 9.66 -15.04 8.70
CA ILE A 78 10.85 -15.86 9.01
C ILE A 78 10.91 -16.29 10.49
N PRO A 79 10.67 -15.41 11.49
CA PRO A 79 10.67 -15.83 12.90
C PRO A 79 9.64 -16.90 13.22
N ARG A 80 8.54 -16.99 12.44
CA ARG A 80 7.52 -18.02 12.60
C ARG A 80 8.00 -19.42 12.17
N LEU A 81 8.93 -19.49 11.21
CA LEU A 81 9.54 -20.73 10.80
C LEU A 81 10.48 -21.27 11.87
N ASN A 82 11.27 -20.39 12.50
CA ASN A 82 12.19 -20.76 13.57
C ASN A 82 11.48 -21.40 14.78
N SER A 83 10.22 -21.05 15.01
CA SER A 83 9.41 -21.65 16.08
C SER A 83 8.88 -23.06 15.75
N LEU A 84 9.04 -23.53 14.53
CA LEU A 84 8.58 -24.83 14.05
C LEU A 84 9.70 -25.88 14.00
N GLU A 85 10.95 -25.47 14.11
CA GLU A 85 12.11 -26.36 14.22
C GLU A 85 12.76 -26.24 15.60
N GLU A 86 13.09 -27.36 16.21
CA GLU A 86 13.89 -27.42 17.46
C GLU A 86 15.39 -27.14 17.23
N ASN A 87 15.77 -26.70 16.03
CA ASN A 87 17.16 -26.50 15.59
C ASN A 87 17.58 -25.03 15.65
N GLU A 88 18.88 -24.79 15.64
CA GLU A 88 19.51 -23.48 15.80
C GLU A 88 18.87 -22.39 14.91
N PRO A 89 18.73 -21.13 15.42
CA PRO A 89 18.15 -20.03 14.67
C PRO A 89 18.91 -19.84 13.36
N MET A 90 18.21 -19.87 12.25
CA MET A 90 18.78 -19.59 10.93
C MET A 90 19.28 -18.14 10.92
N ASP A 91 20.57 -17.95 10.78
CA ASP A 91 21.23 -16.63 10.66
C ASP A 91 20.94 -16.07 9.26
N LEU A 92 19.73 -15.54 9.09
CA LEU A 92 19.31 -14.88 7.85
C LEU A 92 19.79 -13.43 7.89
N LYS A 93 20.63 -13.08 6.95
CA LYS A 93 21.10 -11.70 6.76
C LYS A 93 19.90 -10.82 6.42
N THR A 94 19.32 -10.16 7.42
CA THR A 94 18.43 -9.03 7.17
C THR A 94 19.26 -7.93 6.51
N PRO A 95 18.77 -7.35 5.40
CA PRO A 95 19.48 -6.23 4.78
C PRO A 95 19.66 -5.11 5.79
N GLU A 96 20.84 -4.53 5.81
CA GLU A 96 21.14 -3.38 6.67
C GLU A 96 20.22 -2.22 6.29
N LYS A 97 19.48 -1.71 7.27
CA LYS A 97 18.52 -0.62 7.06
C LYS A 97 19.16 0.67 7.52
N ASN A 98 19.13 1.68 6.65
CA ASN A 98 19.64 3.02 6.94
C ASN A 98 18.45 4.00 6.97
N TYR A 99 17.78 4.11 8.12
CA TYR A 99 16.71 5.07 8.33
C TYR A 99 17.19 6.20 9.23
N GLN A 100 16.93 7.44 8.79
CA GLN A 100 17.40 8.64 9.48
C GLN A 100 16.23 9.58 9.77
N ILE A 101 16.22 10.16 10.96
CA ILE A 101 15.26 11.22 11.32
C ILE A 101 16.03 12.55 11.26
N ILE A 102 15.51 13.47 10.45
CA ILE A 102 16.08 14.80 10.24
C ILE A 102 15.46 15.76 11.24
N ARG A 103 16.25 16.29 12.16
CA ARG A 103 15.77 17.14 13.27
C ARG A 103 16.28 18.57 13.22
N SER A 104 17.22 18.88 12.34
CA SER A 104 17.86 20.19 12.26
C SER A 104 17.97 20.68 10.84
N MET A 105 18.00 22.01 10.67
CA MET A 105 18.24 22.67 9.38
C MET A 105 19.56 22.25 8.73
N LYS A 106 20.55 21.87 9.53
CA LYS A 106 21.83 21.37 9.00
C LYS A 106 21.67 20.03 8.33
N GLU A 107 20.95 19.10 8.99
CA GLU A 107 20.66 17.76 8.44
C GLU A 107 19.75 17.85 7.23
N LEU A 108 18.75 18.75 7.26
CA LEU A 108 17.85 18.99 6.12
C LEU A 108 18.62 19.46 4.88
N LYS A 109 19.59 20.36 5.03
CA LYS A 109 20.40 20.82 3.90
C LYS A 109 21.25 19.69 3.31
N VAL A 110 21.83 18.83 4.15
CA VAL A 110 22.56 17.63 3.67
C VAL A 110 21.62 16.70 2.91
N LEU A 111 20.43 16.45 3.43
CA LEU A 111 19.43 15.62 2.74
C LEU A 111 19.05 16.22 1.38
N ILE A 112 18.87 17.54 1.28
CA ILE A 112 18.54 18.21 0.03
C ILE A 112 19.65 18.05 -1.01
N ASP A 113 20.92 18.18 -0.59
CA ASP A 113 22.06 17.96 -1.47
C ASP A 113 22.08 16.53 -2.02
N ASP A 114 21.77 15.53 -1.18
CA ASP A 114 21.66 14.13 -1.59
C ASP A 114 20.47 13.92 -2.54
N ILE A 115 19.31 14.49 -2.25
CA ILE A 115 18.11 14.45 -3.08
C ILE A 115 18.37 15.03 -4.47
N CYS A 116 19.06 16.16 -4.57
CA CYS A 116 19.40 16.80 -5.85
C CYS A 116 20.28 15.92 -6.76
N GLY A 117 20.95 14.91 -6.20
CA GLY A 117 21.71 13.90 -6.94
C GLY A 117 20.85 12.75 -7.49
N ALA A 118 19.61 12.62 -7.06
CA ALA A 118 18.71 11.53 -7.45
C ALA A 118 17.77 11.93 -8.59
N SER A 119 17.45 10.99 -9.48
CA SER A 119 16.52 11.21 -10.59
C SER A 119 15.10 10.76 -10.28
N LEU A 120 14.94 9.84 -9.33
CA LEU A 120 13.65 9.31 -8.87
C LEU A 120 13.65 9.21 -7.35
N ILE A 121 12.62 9.77 -6.74
CA ILE A 121 12.47 9.84 -5.28
C ILE A 121 11.10 9.30 -4.90
N SER A 122 11.07 8.35 -3.97
CA SER A 122 9.85 7.98 -3.28
C SER A 122 9.54 9.02 -2.21
N PHE A 123 8.30 9.50 -2.18
CA PHE A 123 7.84 10.58 -1.33
C PHE A 123 6.48 10.26 -0.74
N ASP A 124 6.28 10.60 0.51
CA ASP A 124 5.01 10.42 1.23
C ASP A 124 4.85 11.44 2.34
N LEU A 125 3.62 11.85 2.66
CA LEU A 125 3.27 12.76 3.74
C LEU A 125 2.52 12.03 4.86
N GLU A 126 2.93 12.27 6.09
CA GLU A 126 2.10 12.00 7.26
C GLU A 126 1.24 13.21 7.59
N THR A 127 -0.06 13.01 7.77
CA THR A 127 -1.03 14.10 7.87
C THR A 127 -2.10 13.86 8.93
N THR A 128 -2.77 14.93 9.38
CA THR A 128 -3.80 14.88 10.41
C THR A 128 -5.15 14.35 9.92
N SER A 129 -5.40 14.28 8.61
CA SER A 129 -6.70 13.93 8.03
C SER A 129 -6.56 13.20 6.70
N VAL A 130 -7.48 12.32 6.36
CA VAL A 130 -7.59 11.68 5.03
C VAL A 130 -8.18 12.60 3.95
N LYS A 131 -8.67 13.78 4.35
CA LYS A 131 -9.18 14.79 3.42
C LYS A 131 -8.07 15.79 3.11
N ALA A 132 -7.46 15.69 1.96
CA ALA A 132 -6.28 16.46 1.58
C ALA A 132 -6.42 17.99 1.78
N LEU A 133 -7.62 18.55 1.52
CA LEU A 133 -7.87 20.00 1.67
C LEU A 133 -8.06 20.46 3.12
N GLU A 134 -8.19 19.54 4.08
CA GLU A 134 -8.37 19.82 5.51
C GLU A 134 -7.16 19.31 6.34
N ALA A 135 -6.22 18.60 5.70
CA ALA A 135 -5.14 17.89 6.36
C ALA A 135 -3.93 18.80 6.60
N ASP A 136 -3.38 18.81 7.81
CA ASP A 136 -2.12 19.46 8.12
C ASP A 136 -0.98 18.44 8.07
N ILE A 137 0.23 18.89 7.66
CA ILE A 137 1.41 18.05 7.55
C ILE A 137 1.99 17.79 8.95
N VAL A 138 2.17 16.51 9.29
CA VAL A 138 2.79 16.05 10.54
C VAL A 138 4.23 15.59 10.31
N GLY A 139 4.51 15.08 9.13
CA GLY A 139 5.85 14.64 8.75
C GLY A 139 5.97 14.41 7.24
N ILE A 140 7.21 14.35 6.78
CA ILE A 140 7.56 14.18 5.37
C ILE A 140 8.61 13.07 5.28
N SER A 141 8.39 12.09 4.40
CA SER A 141 9.34 11.01 4.18
C SER A 141 9.86 10.97 2.76
N PHE A 142 11.14 10.62 2.63
CA PHE A 142 11.84 10.44 1.36
C PHE A 142 12.62 9.15 1.35
N SER A 143 12.71 8.53 0.17
CA SER A 143 13.65 7.45 -0.12
C SER A 143 14.09 7.53 -1.58
N PHE A 144 15.37 7.37 -1.83
CA PHE A 144 15.97 7.37 -3.17
C PHE A 144 16.99 6.24 -3.36
N SER A 145 17.06 5.32 -2.40
CA SER A 145 17.83 4.08 -2.52
C SER A 145 17.21 2.96 -1.68
N SER A 146 17.44 1.71 -2.08
CA SER A 146 16.92 0.54 -1.37
C SER A 146 17.42 0.49 0.07
N ASN A 147 16.53 0.11 0.98
CA ASN A 147 16.80 -0.02 2.42
C ASN A 147 17.24 1.28 3.12
N SER A 148 17.07 2.44 2.50
CA SER A 148 17.27 3.74 3.13
C SER A 148 15.99 4.57 3.12
N GLY A 149 15.85 5.43 4.12
CA GLY A 149 14.73 6.34 4.24
C GLY A 149 15.04 7.48 5.17
N PHE A 150 14.44 8.63 4.89
CA PHE A 150 14.61 9.86 5.63
C PHE A 150 13.24 10.34 6.08
N TYR A 151 13.11 10.71 7.33
CA TYR A 151 11.88 11.25 7.89
C TYR A 151 12.14 12.62 8.50
N ILE A 152 11.36 13.60 8.08
CA ILE A 152 11.38 14.98 8.59
C ILE A 152 10.12 15.16 9.43
N PRO A 153 10.17 15.09 10.76
CA PRO A 153 9.03 15.38 11.61
C PRO A 153 8.71 16.87 11.60
N VAL A 154 7.43 17.21 11.56
CA VAL A 154 6.93 18.59 11.75
C VAL A 154 6.48 18.79 13.19
N GLU A 155 5.85 17.75 13.76
CA GLU A 155 5.42 17.74 15.17
C GLU A 155 5.74 16.38 15.80
N PHE A 156 6.25 16.39 17.04
CA PHE A 156 6.36 15.17 17.83
C PHE A 156 5.19 15.07 18.82
N PRO A 157 4.57 13.88 19.00
CA PRO A 157 3.54 13.65 20.01
C PRO A 157 4.04 13.89 21.44
N GLU A 158 5.34 13.69 21.66
CA GLU A 158 5.99 13.90 22.94
C GLU A 158 6.84 15.17 22.91
N LYS A 159 6.59 16.09 23.83
CA LYS A 159 7.32 17.36 24.00
C LYS A 159 8.81 17.21 24.37
N SER A 160 9.34 16.00 24.39
CA SER A 160 10.69 15.69 24.84
C SER A 160 11.78 15.76 23.75
N GLN A 161 11.39 15.95 22.48
CA GLN A 161 12.35 16.06 21.39
C GLN A 161 12.16 17.40 20.69
N GLU A 162 13.18 18.26 20.77
CA GLU A 162 13.17 19.56 20.08
C GLU A 162 13.43 19.34 18.59
N ILE A 163 12.56 19.94 17.78
CA ILE A 163 12.78 20.13 16.34
C ILE A 163 13.19 21.58 16.19
N ASP A 164 14.35 21.81 15.57
CA ASP A 164 14.90 23.16 15.32
C ASP A 164 14.50 23.68 13.94
N MET A 165 13.23 23.39 13.54
CA MET A 165 12.71 23.76 12.22
C MET A 165 11.21 23.96 12.30
N SER A 166 10.69 25.03 11.73
CA SER A 166 9.26 25.18 11.47
C SER A 166 8.85 24.47 10.16
N LEU A 167 7.55 24.21 9.99
CA LEU A 167 7.03 23.68 8.72
C LEU A 167 7.38 24.61 7.54
N ASP A 168 7.25 25.93 7.74
CA ASP A 168 7.55 26.93 6.70
C ASP A 168 9.03 26.85 6.30
N ASP A 169 9.97 26.77 7.26
CA ASP A 169 11.40 26.61 6.97
C ASP A 169 11.70 25.33 6.17
N ILE A 170 11.03 24.23 6.53
CA ILE A 170 11.17 22.93 5.84
C ILE A 170 10.68 23.06 4.39
N LEU A 171 9.47 23.60 4.21
CA LEU A 171 8.86 23.74 2.88
C LEU A 171 9.62 24.72 1.98
N ASP A 172 10.11 25.83 2.52
CA ASP A 172 10.96 26.80 1.79
C ASP A 172 12.25 26.14 1.29
N CYS A 173 12.85 25.26 2.09
CA CYS A 173 14.03 24.50 1.69
C CYS A 173 13.71 23.40 0.65
N LEU A 174 12.56 22.75 0.74
CA LEU A 174 12.15 21.65 -0.16
C LEU A 174 11.53 22.17 -1.48
N LYS A 175 11.01 23.37 -1.51
CA LYS A 175 10.36 23.94 -2.69
C LYS A 175 11.22 23.85 -3.96
N PRO A 176 12.51 24.23 -3.97
CA PRO A 176 13.35 24.10 -5.16
C PRO A 176 13.49 22.63 -5.64
N VAL A 177 13.41 21.67 -4.72
CA VAL A 177 13.47 20.22 -5.01
C VAL A 177 12.20 19.77 -5.72
N PHE A 178 11.03 20.17 -5.22
CA PHE A 178 9.74 19.83 -5.81
C PHE A 178 9.52 20.51 -7.18
N GLU A 179 10.12 21.67 -7.40
CA GLU A 179 10.01 22.44 -8.65
C GLU A 179 11.07 22.06 -9.69
N ASP A 180 12.06 21.23 -9.35
CA ASP A 180 13.09 20.80 -10.31
C ASP A 180 12.54 19.74 -11.27
N SER A 181 12.38 20.12 -12.53
CA SER A 181 11.88 19.23 -13.58
C SER A 181 12.77 18.01 -13.88
N LYS A 182 13.99 17.96 -13.35
CA LYS A 182 14.91 16.82 -13.50
C LYS A 182 14.64 15.72 -12.48
N ILE A 183 13.93 16.03 -11.41
CA ILE A 183 13.60 15.11 -10.33
C ILE A 183 12.20 14.56 -10.58
N SER A 184 12.05 13.24 -10.56
CA SER A 184 10.77 12.55 -10.63
C SER A 184 10.38 12.03 -9.25
N PHE A 185 9.11 12.22 -8.88
CA PHE A 185 8.57 11.72 -7.63
C PHE A 185 7.63 10.55 -7.86
N CYS A 186 7.69 9.55 -7.00
CA CYS A 186 6.72 8.47 -6.93
C CYS A 186 6.24 8.28 -5.49
N GLY A 187 5.04 7.72 -5.32
CA GLY A 187 4.46 7.46 -4.02
C GLY A 187 3.14 6.71 -4.16
N GLN A 188 2.68 6.12 -3.08
CA GLN A 188 1.38 5.47 -3.05
C GLN A 188 0.29 6.54 -2.95
N ASN A 189 -0.62 6.63 -3.92
CA ASN A 189 -1.66 7.65 -3.99
C ASN A 189 -1.14 9.11 -3.96
N ILE A 190 0.00 9.37 -4.58
CA ILE A 190 0.75 10.65 -4.58
C ILE A 190 -0.11 11.89 -4.92
N LYS A 191 -1.29 11.71 -5.53
CA LYS A 191 -2.23 12.82 -5.77
C LYS A 191 -2.75 13.44 -4.48
N TYR A 192 -2.89 12.65 -3.43
CA TYR A 192 -3.27 13.14 -2.11
C TYR A 192 -2.19 14.08 -1.57
N ASP A 193 -0.93 13.64 -1.61
CA ASP A 193 0.23 14.38 -1.11
C ASP A 193 0.41 15.70 -1.88
N ALA A 194 0.29 15.64 -3.21
CA ALA A 194 0.34 16.82 -4.06
C ALA A 194 -0.79 17.83 -3.74
N LEU A 195 -2.01 17.35 -3.43
CA LEU A 195 -3.11 18.21 -3.02
C LEU A 195 -2.86 18.85 -1.64
N VAL A 196 -2.30 18.12 -0.69
CA VAL A 196 -1.91 18.67 0.61
C VAL A 196 -0.86 19.76 0.42
N LEU A 197 0.25 19.46 -0.29
CA LEU A 197 1.31 20.43 -0.58
C LEU A 197 0.84 21.68 -1.31
N SER A 198 -0.19 21.56 -2.17
CA SER A 198 -0.71 22.71 -2.93
C SER A 198 -1.37 23.80 -2.06
N ARG A 199 -1.55 23.53 -0.75
CA ARG A 199 -2.10 24.48 0.22
C ARG A 199 -1.02 25.37 0.85
N TYR A 200 0.22 25.00 0.71
CA TYR A 200 1.39 25.66 1.25
C TYR A 200 2.23 26.27 0.11
#